data_891b5f298bcf5f0544520d5cafc71d4c
#
_entry.id   891b5f298bcf5f0544520d5cafc71d4c
#
_cell.length_a   1.000
_cell.length_b   1.000
_cell.length_c   1.000
_cell.angle_alpha   90.00
_cell.angle_beta   90.00
_cell.angle_gamma   90.00
#
_symmetry.space_group_name_H-M   'P 1'
#
loop_
_entity.id
_entity.type
_entity.pdbx_description
1 polymer ?
#
loop_
_entity_poly.entity_id
_entity_poly.type
_entity_poly.pdbx_seq_one_letter_code
_entity_poly.pdbx_strand_id
1 'polypeptide(L)'
;IDNLYDDDLTKADISFSTSVGAVSLAVAIDTDDAADGTSVSAGYSAGAMTFSASGSSTATDNSMFLGVSYAVSDNMTLTADTDSTAGASAVNSMSVTTSLNGVSISASTDSTSDWDVDLGYTVSGVALTYGVDKSSAWDATASMSLGGNASVKAGMNSADAAYAGISFSF
;
A
#
# COMPACT_ATOMS: atom_id res chain seq x y z
N ILE A 1 32.09 3.70 13.71
CA ILE A 1 31.84 2.29 14.09
C ILE A 1 30.68 2.18 15.09
N ASP A 2 30.26 3.28 15.70
CA ASP A 2 29.21 3.28 16.74
C ASP A 2 27.78 2.94 16.22
N ASN A 3 27.59 2.64 14.97
CA ASN A 3 26.26 2.33 14.41
C ASN A 3 26.26 1.00 13.62
N LEU A 4 27.16 0.09 13.92
CA LEU A 4 27.15 -1.25 13.30
C LEU A 4 26.27 -2.24 14.03
N TYR A 5 25.88 -1.94 15.25
CA TYR A 5 24.97 -2.70 16.09
C TYR A 5 23.89 -1.76 16.62
N ASP A 6 22.67 -2.01 16.26
CA ASP A 6 21.49 -1.34 16.81
C ASP A 6 20.74 -2.38 17.64
N ASP A 7 20.64 -2.18 18.94
CA ASP A 7 19.89 -3.03 19.87
C ASP A 7 18.39 -2.70 19.89
N ASP A 8 17.93 -1.93 18.92
CA ASP A 8 16.50 -1.66 18.73
C ASP A 8 15.83 -2.87 18.07
N LEU A 9 15.12 -3.65 18.86
CA LEU A 9 14.36 -4.86 18.47
C LEU A 9 13.39 -4.67 17.28
N THR A 10 13.30 -3.48 16.74
CA THR A 10 12.40 -3.14 15.62
C THR A 10 13.14 -2.84 14.32
N LYS A 11 14.46 -2.85 14.33
CA LYS A 11 15.29 -2.50 13.17
C LYS A 11 16.28 -3.61 12.81
N ALA A 12 16.54 -3.76 11.53
CA ALA A 12 17.56 -4.69 11.07
C ALA A 12 18.97 -4.24 11.46
N ASP A 13 19.76 -5.13 12.02
CA ASP A 13 21.17 -4.89 12.39
C ASP A 13 22.08 -4.72 11.18
N ILE A 14 21.81 -5.49 10.14
CA ILE A 14 22.58 -5.49 8.90
C ILE A 14 21.62 -5.33 7.73
N SER A 15 21.89 -4.35 6.89
CA SER A 15 21.15 -4.19 5.64
C SER A 15 22.07 -3.96 4.45
N PHE A 16 21.71 -4.53 3.32
CA PHE A 16 22.38 -4.34 2.04
C PHE A 16 21.34 -4.08 0.96
N SER A 17 21.57 -3.08 0.14
CA SER A 17 20.76 -2.83 -1.04
C SER A 17 21.62 -2.47 -2.23
N THR A 18 21.23 -2.94 -3.41
CA THR A 18 21.92 -2.66 -4.66
C THR A 18 20.94 -2.62 -5.83
N SER A 19 21.35 -1.98 -6.91
CA SER A 19 20.64 -2.01 -8.18
C SER A 19 21.61 -2.20 -9.33
N VAL A 20 21.29 -3.09 -10.24
CA VAL A 20 22.06 -3.36 -11.45
C VAL A 20 21.13 -3.29 -12.66
N GLY A 21 21.23 -2.21 -13.42
CA GLY A 21 20.29 -1.92 -14.49
C GLY A 21 18.87 -1.75 -13.97
N ALA A 22 17.96 -2.55 -14.48
CA ALA A 22 16.54 -2.54 -14.10
C ALA A 22 16.21 -3.45 -12.90
N VAL A 23 17.21 -4.15 -12.34
CA VAL A 23 17.04 -5.05 -11.19
C VAL A 23 17.46 -4.34 -9.92
N SER A 24 16.62 -4.38 -8.89
CA SER A 24 16.93 -3.98 -7.52
C SER A 24 16.93 -5.20 -6.59
N LEU A 25 17.80 -5.20 -5.61
CA LEU A 25 17.86 -6.23 -4.58
C LEU A 25 18.11 -5.55 -3.23
N ALA A 26 17.39 -5.99 -2.20
CA ALA A 26 17.70 -5.63 -0.82
C ALA A 26 17.60 -6.87 0.09
N VAL A 27 18.48 -6.89 1.09
CA VAL A 27 18.50 -7.91 2.15
C VAL A 27 18.66 -7.18 3.47
N ALA A 28 17.89 -7.58 4.47
CA ALA A 28 18.05 -7.11 5.84
C ALA A 28 18.03 -8.29 6.80
N ILE A 29 18.88 -8.24 7.80
CA ILE A 29 19.05 -9.29 8.81
C ILE A 29 18.93 -8.61 10.17
N ASP A 30 18.07 -9.14 10.99
CA ASP A 30 17.89 -8.78 12.38
C ASP A 30 18.37 -9.97 13.22
N THR A 31 19.19 -9.73 14.21
CA THR A 31 19.82 -10.75 15.07
C THR A 31 19.43 -10.63 16.52
N ASP A 32 18.47 -9.76 16.83
CA ASP A 32 17.95 -9.57 18.17
C ASP A 32 16.97 -10.67 18.58
N ASP A 33 17.13 -11.20 19.78
CA ASP A 33 16.55 -12.45 20.29
C ASP A 33 15.03 -12.66 20.05
N ALA A 34 14.22 -11.62 20.03
CA ALA A 34 12.77 -11.75 19.93
C ALA A 34 12.24 -11.61 18.50
N ALA A 35 13.04 -11.03 17.63
CA ALA A 35 12.66 -10.68 16.27
C ALA A 35 13.65 -11.18 15.22
N ASP A 36 14.58 -12.06 15.63
CA ASP A 36 15.56 -12.67 14.73
C ASP A 36 14.92 -13.01 13.39
N GLY A 37 15.41 -12.37 12.34
CA GLY A 37 14.79 -12.56 11.05
C GLY A 37 15.65 -12.10 9.88
N THR A 38 15.26 -12.59 8.74
CA THR A 38 15.86 -12.20 7.47
C THR A 38 14.76 -11.75 6.52
N SER A 39 14.92 -10.59 5.92
CA SER A 39 14.07 -10.16 4.82
C SER A 39 14.87 -9.99 3.53
N VAL A 40 14.24 -10.35 2.43
CA VAL A 40 14.80 -10.21 1.08
C VAL A 40 13.74 -9.57 0.20
N SER A 41 14.15 -8.60 -0.61
CA SER A 41 13.28 -8.07 -1.66
C SER A 41 14.04 -7.93 -2.97
N ALA A 42 13.33 -8.15 -4.07
CA ALA A 42 13.83 -7.96 -5.42
C ALA A 42 12.77 -7.26 -6.27
N GLY A 43 13.23 -6.39 -7.16
CA GLY A 43 12.38 -5.69 -8.12
C GLY A 43 13.01 -5.75 -9.51
N TYR A 44 12.18 -5.80 -10.53
CA TYR A 44 12.60 -5.73 -11.94
C TYR A 44 11.60 -4.91 -12.74
N SER A 45 12.10 -3.94 -13.49
CA SER A 45 11.27 -3.10 -14.36
C SER A 45 11.62 -3.33 -15.81
N ALA A 46 10.64 -3.63 -16.64
CA ALA A 46 10.76 -3.89 -18.06
C ALA A 46 9.69 -3.09 -18.84
N GLY A 47 10.05 -1.88 -19.26
CA GLY A 47 9.09 -0.99 -19.94
C GLY A 47 7.91 -0.64 -19.03
N ALA A 48 6.71 -1.00 -19.46
CA ALA A 48 5.47 -0.76 -18.71
C ALA A 48 5.20 -1.78 -17.58
N MET A 49 6.04 -2.80 -17.43
CA MET A 49 5.86 -3.85 -16.42
C MET A 49 6.87 -3.69 -15.29
N THR A 50 6.40 -3.88 -14.06
CA THR A 50 7.23 -3.98 -12.87
C THR A 50 6.90 -5.27 -12.14
N PHE A 51 7.93 -6.03 -11.82
CA PHE A 51 7.85 -7.25 -11.02
C PHE A 51 8.46 -6.97 -9.65
N SER A 52 7.83 -7.46 -8.60
CA SER A 52 8.31 -7.38 -7.23
C SER A 52 8.21 -8.73 -6.56
N ALA A 53 9.21 -9.06 -5.76
CA ALA A 53 9.22 -10.24 -4.91
C ALA A 53 9.82 -9.85 -3.56
N SER A 54 9.22 -10.31 -2.49
CA SER A 54 9.81 -10.16 -1.17
C SER A 54 9.46 -11.37 -0.30
N GLY A 55 10.28 -11.59 0.70
CA GLY A 55 10.03 -12.62 1.69
C GLY A 55 10.73 -12.26 3.00
N SER A 56 10.14 -12.69 4.09
CA SER A 56 10.75 -12.61 5.39
C SER A 56 10.65 -13.94 6.11
N SER A 57 11.63 -14.22 6.92
CA SER A 57 11.66 -15.42 7.77
C SER A 57 12.10 -14.99 9.18
N THR A 58 11.29 -15.30 10.15
CA THR A 58 11.60 -15.14 11.57
C THR A 58 11.55 -16.50 12.26
N ALA A 59 11.88 -16.55 13.53
CA ALA A 59 11.82 -17.81 14.30
C ALA A 59 10.42 -18.43 14.36
N THR A 60 9.37 -17.62 14.19
CA THR A 60 7.97 -18.03 14.38
C THR A 60 7.09 -17.82 13.15
N ASP A 61 7.55 -17.07 12.16
CA ASP A 61 6.73 -16.69 11.01
C ASP A 61 7.55 -16.56 9.72
N ASN A 62 6.93 -16.89 8.60
CA ASN A 62 7.49 -16.68 7.27
C ASN A 62 6.45 -16.03 6.38
N SER A 63 6.85 -15.05 5.61
CA SER A 63 6.00 -14.43 4.61
C SER A 63 6.65 -14.42 3.23
N MET A 64 5.83 -14.43 2.20
CA MET A 64 6.26 -14.26 0.81
C MET A 64 5.24 -13.42 0.07
N PHE A 65 5.74 -12.48 -0.69
CA PHE A 65 4.97 -11.64 -1.62
C PHE A 65 5.56 -11.75 -3.02
N LEU A 66 4.70 -11.90 -4.01
CA LEU A 66 5.05 -11.78 -5.43
C LEU A 66 4.02 -10.85 -6.08
N GLY A 67 4.49 -9.86 -6.85
CA GLY A 67 3.61 -8.90 -7.49
C GLY A 67 4.06 -8.58 -8.91
N VAL A 68 3.10 -8.25 -9.75
CA VAL A 68 3.30 -7.67 -11.07
C VAL A 68 2.38 -6.48 -11.24
N SER A 69 2.94 -5.38 -11.74
CA SER A 69 2.20 -4.18 -12.10
C SER A 69 2.42 -3.89 -13.58
N TYR A 70 1.37 -3.53 -14.29
CA TYR A 70 1.40 -3.20 -15.71
C TYR A 70 0.71 -1.86 -15.97
N ALA A 71 1.49 -0.88 -16.40
CA ALA A 71 0.98 0.41 -16.85
C ALA A 71 0.38 0.23 -18.26
N VAL A 72 -0.93 0.10 -18.34
CA VAL A 72 -1.67 -0.03 -19.60
C VAL A 72 -1.61 1.27 -20.39
N SER A 73 -1.61 2.40 -19.67
CA SER A 73 -1.45 3.76 -20.20
C SER A 73 -0.93 4.66 -19.08
N ASP A 74 -0.66 5.93 -19.39
CA ASP A 74 -0.27 6.94 -18.41
C ASP A 74 -1.28 7.11 -17.25
N ASN A 75 -2.52 6.72 -17.48
CA ASN A 75 -3.63 6.90 -16.53
C ASN A 75 -4.21 5.59 -16.02
N MET A 76 -3.69 4.43 -16.42
CA MET A 76 -4.27 3.15 -16.03
C MET A 76 -3.18 2.14 -15.71
N THR A 77 -3.28 1.55 -14.53
CA THR A 77 -2.40 0.47 -14.06
C THR A 77 -3.23 -0.72 -13.62
N LEU A 78 -2.79 -1.91 -14.00
CA LEU A 78 -3.26 -3.19 -13.49
C LEU A 78 -2.19 -3.77 -12.57
N THR A 79 -2.61 -4.33 -11.45
CA THR A 79 -1.72 -5.04 -10.52
C THR A 79 -2.30 -6.41 -10.19
N ALA A 80 -1.44 -7.40 -10.12
CA ALA A 80 -1.78 -8.71 -9.59
C ALA A 80 -0.67 -9.15 -8.64
N ASP A 81 -1.05 -9.69 -7.50
CA ASP A 81 -0.10 -10.15 -6.49
C ASP A 81 -0.59 -11.39 -5.76
N THR A 82 0.34 -12.04 -5.11
CA THR A 82 0.07 -13.10 -4.14
C THR A 82 0.85 -12.82 -2.87
N ASP A 83 0.17 -12.95 -1.76
CA ASP A 83 0.74 -12.82 -0.42
C ASP A 83 0.50 -14.11 0.36
N SER A 84 1.51 -14.59 1.04
CA SER A 84 1.41 -15.77 1.90
C SER A 84 2.14 -15.55 3.21
N THR A 85 1.51 -15.98 4.29
CA THR A 85 2.08 -16.00 5.63
C THR A 85 2.04 -17.42 6.16
N ALA A 86 3.03 -17.82 6.97
CA ALA A 86 3.11 -19.15 7.53
C ALA A 86 1.82 -19.53 8.27
N GLY A 87 1.31 -20.72 7.99
CA GLY A 87 0.08 -21.22 8.60
C GLY A 87 -1.22 -20.69 7.99
N ALA A 88 -1.16 -19.77 7.01
CA ALA A 88 -2.31 -19.27 6.29
C ALA A 88 -2.29 -19.69 4.81
N SER A 89 -3.45 -19.73 4.16
CA SER A 89 -3.52 -19.89 2.71
C SER A 89 -3.05 -18.63 2.02
N ALA A 90 -2.34 -18.78 0.90
CA ALA A 90 -1.96 -17.63 0.10
C ALA A 90 -3.20 -16.87 -0.42
N VAL A 91 -3.14 -15.56 -0.35
CA VAL A 91 -4.16 -14.66 -0.92
C VAL A 91 -3.64 -14.12 -2.24
N ASN A 92 -4.42 -14.28 -3.30
CA ASN A 92 -4.12 -13.70 -4.60
C ASN A 92 -5.03 -12.51 -4.81
N SER A 93 -4.47 -11.38 -5.16
CA SER A 93 -5.19 -10.13 -5.34
C SER A 93 -5.04 -9.59 -6.77
N MET A 94 -6.01 -8.86 -7.21
CA MET A 94 -5.96 -8.09 -8.45
C MET A 94 -6.55 -6.71 -8.22
N SER A 95 -5.91 -5.69 -8.78
CA SER A 95 -6.42 -4.34 -8.73
C SER A 95 -6.26 -3.60 -10.05
N VAL A 96 -7.12 -2.63 -10.25
CA VAL A 96 -7.02 -1.64 -11.30
C VAL A 96 -7.12 -0.25 -10.71
N THR A 97 -6.21 0.63 -11.12
CA THR A 97 -6.30 2.05 -10.84
C THR A 97 -6.34 2.81 -12.15
N THR A 98 -7.22 3.77 -12.25
CA THR A 98 -7.30 4.62 -13.44
C THR A 98 -7.71 6.05 -13.07
N SER A 99 -7.37 6.99 -13.94
CA SER A 99 -7.82 8.37 -13.83
C SER A 99 -8.40 8.82 -15.16
N LEU A 100 -9.65 9.24 -15.15
CA LEU A 100 -10.38 9.71 -16.34
C LEU A 100 -11.07 11.03 -16.04
N ASN A 101 -10.72 12.08 -16.79
CA ASN A 101 -11.31 13.42 -16.66
C ASN A 101 -11.30 13.96 -15.20
N GLY A 102 -10.23 13.69 -14.45
CA GLY A 102 -10.09 14.13 -13.06
C GLY A 102 -10.79 13.26 -12.02
N VAL A 103 -11.48 12.19 -12.45
CA VAL A 103 -12.00 11.15 -11.57
C VAL A 103 -10.93 10.07 -11.44
N SER A 104 -10.50 9.77 -10.22
CA SER A 104 -9.70 8.59 -9.90
C SER A 104 -10.62 7.44 -9.54
N ILE A 105 -10.29 6.26 -10.02
CA ILE A 105 -11.01 5.01 -9.76
C ILE A 105 -9.97 3.98 -9.33
N SER A 106 -10.21 3.34 -8.20
CA SER A 106 -9.51 2.13 -7.76
C SER A 106 -10.53 1.03 -7.55
N ALA A 107 -10.22 -0.17 -8.02
CA ALA A 107 -11.03 -1.34 -7.73
C ALA A 107 -10.10 -2.52 -7.47
N SER A 108 -10.39 -3.31 -6.46
CA SER A 108 -9.63 -4.50 -6.11
C SER A 108 -10.54 -5.68 -5.81
N THR A 109 -9.98 -6.87 -5.95
CA THR A 109 -10.60 -8.12 -5.51
C THR A 109 -9.52 -9.14 -5.20
N ASP A 110 -9.86 -10.11 -4.35
CA ASP A 110 -8.94 -11.18 -3.98
C ASP A 110 -9.57 -12.58 -4.03
N SER A 111 -8.73 -13.60 -3.77
CA SER A 111 -9.13 -15.01 -3.77
C SER A 111 -10.04 -15.39 -2.60
N THR A 112 -10.23 -14.52 -1.60
CA THR A 112 -11.18 -14.71 -0.50
C THR A 112 -12.56 -14.14 -0.81
N SER A 113 -12.73 -13.61 -2.03
CA SER A 113 -13.93 -12.90 -2.50
C SER A 113 -14.15 -11.57 -1.81
N ASP A 114 -13.09 -10.98 -1.29
CA ASP A 114 -13.08 -9.58 -0.89
C ASP A 114 -12.97 -8.69 -2.13
N TRP A 115 -13.70 -7.60 -2.12
CA TRP A 115 -13.58 -6.57 -3.14
C TRP A 115 -13.89 -5.20 -2.55
N ASP A 116 -13.27 -4.20 -3.12
CA ASP A 116 -13.56 -2.79 -2.83
C ASP A 116 -13.49 -1.94 -4.09
N VAL A 117 -14.19 -0.82 -4.08
CA VAL A 117 -14.14 0.20 -5.12
C VAL A 117 -14.07 1.57 -4.47
N ASP A 118 -13.05 2.34 -4.87
CA ASP A 118 -12.87 3.72 -4.45
C ASP A 118 -12.96 4.67 -5.62
N LEU A 119 -13.63 5.79 -5.39
CA LEU A 119 -13.73 6.90 -6.32
C LEU A 119 -13.17 8.16 -5.68
N GLY A 120 -12.43 8.95 -6.43
CA GLY A 120 -11.94 10.25 -6.01
C GLY A 120 -12.19 11.29 -7.11
N TYR A 121 -12.58 12.48 -6.72
CA TYR A 121 -12.75 13.60 -7.65
C TYR A 121 -12.42 14.93 -6.96
N THR A 122 -11.67 15.77 -7.65
CA THR A 122 -11.37 17.11 -7.15
C THR A 122 -12.02 18.15 -8.06
N VAL A 123 -12.86 18.97 -7.47
CA VAL A 123 -13.54 20.07 -8.15
C VAL A 123 -13.41 21.35 -7.35
N SER A 124 -12.92 22.40 -7.99
CA SER A 124 -12.79 23.74 -7.39
C SER A 124 -12.05 23.73 -6.03
N GLY A 125 -11.04 22.87 -5.89
CA GLY A 125 -10.26 22.75 -4.66
C GLY A 125 -10.91 21.89 -3.56
N VAL A 126 -12.10 21.36 -3.80
CA VAL A 126 -12.72 20.38 -2.93
C VAL A 126 -12.40 18.97 -3.44
N ALA A 127 -11.76 18.15 -2.61
CA ALA A 127 -11.55 16.74 -2.86
C ALA A 127 -12.71 15.94 -2.29
N LEU A 128 -13.33 15.13 -3.13
CA LEU A 128 -14.42 14.23 -2.82
C LEU A 128 -13.92 12.80 -2.92
N THR A 129 -14.28 11.93 -1.97
CA THR A 129 -14.01 10.49 -2.05
C THR A 129 -15.27 9.70 -1.74
N TYR A 130 -15.38 8.53 -2.33
CA TYR A 130 -16.40 7.55 -2.05
C TYR A 130 -15.79 6.15 -2.16
N GLY A 131 -15.96 5.34 -1.13
CA GLY A 131 -15.53 3.95 -1.09
C GLY A 131 -16.70 3.02 -0.80
N VAL A 132 -16.65 1.80 -1.35
CA VAL A 132 -17.62 0.74 -1.05
C VAL A 132 -16.95 -0.62 -1.15
N ASP A 133 -17.28 -1.51 -0.23
CA ASP A 133 -16.74 -2.87 -0.13
C ASP A 133 -17.80 -3.97 -0.35
N LYS A 134 -17.36 -5.23 -0.30
CA LYS A 134 -18.20 -6.42 -0.46
C LYS A 134 -19.33 -6.54 0.55
N SER A 135 -19.18 -5.95 1.73
CA SER A 135 -20.21 -5.95 2.77
C SER A 135 -21.26 -4.87 2.55
N SER A 136 -21.14 -4.12 1.46
CA SER A 136 -21.92 -2.91 1.16
C SER A 136 -21.70 -1.80 2.21
N ALA A 137 -20.60 -1.90 2.96
CA ALA A 137 -20.15 -0.79 3.77
C ALA A 137 -19.58 0.28 2.83
N TRP A 138 -19.99 1.52 3.03
CA TRP A 138 -19.52 2.64 2.25
C TRP A 138 -19.13 3.83 3.13
N ASP A 139 -18.22 4.63 2.62
CA ASP A 139 -17.89 5.93 3.17
C ASP A 139 -17.81 6.99 2.08
N ALA A 140 -18.11 8.22 2.46
CA ALA A 140 -17.97 9.38 1.60
C ALA A 140 -17.34 10.52 2.37
N THR A 141 -16.36 11.20 1.75
CA THR A 141 -15.73 12.36 2.37
C THR A 141 -15.63 13.54 1.41
N ALA A 142 -15.61 14.73 1.98
CA ALA A 142 -15.28 15.96 1.30
C ALA A 142 -14.23 16.72 2.11
N SER A 143 -13.17 17.17 1.47
CA SER A 143 -12.13 17.97 2.12
C SER A 143 -11.69 19.14 1.26
N MET A 144 -11.29 20.24 1.90
CA MET A 144 -10.81 21.43 1.22
C MET A 144 -9.73 22.11 2.05
N SER A 145 -8.66 22.57 1.40
CA SER A 145 -7.67 23.42 2.03
C SER A 145 -8.22 24.85 2.15
N LEU A 146 -8.08 25.44 3.33
CA LEU A 146 -8.47 26.82 3.61
C LEU A 146 -7.29 27.80 3.50
N GLY A 147 -6.08 27.27 3.21
CA GLY A 147 -4.83 28.04 3.28
C GLY A 147 -4.32 28.19 4.72
N GLY A 148 -3.09 28.72 4.88
CA GLY A 148 -2.50 28.94 6.21
C GLY A 148 -2.37 27.67 7.06
N ASN A 149 -2.10 26.51 6.44
CA ASN A 149 -2.06 25.20 7.09
C ASN A 149 -3.38 24.76 7.73
N ALA A 150 -4.52 25.32 7.31
CA ALA A 150 -5.85 24.94 7.73
C ALA A 150 -6.55 24.12 6.66
N SER A 151 -7.34 23.13 7.08
CA SER A 151 -8.21 22.35 6.20
C SER A 151 -9.55 22.04 6.88
N VAL A 152 -10.59 21.92 6.11
CA VAL A 152 -11.90 21.42 6.55
C VAL A 152 -12.13 20.03 5.94
N LYS A 153 -12.70 19.13 6.72
CA LYS A 153 -13.11 17.79 6.28
C LYS A 153 -14.49 17.46 6.86
N ALA A 154 -15.33 16.88 6.03
CA ALA A 154 -16.59 16.27 6.44
C ALA A 154 -16.71 14.87 5.85
N GLY A 155 -17.44 13.99 6.49
CA GLY A 155 -17.65 12.64 5.99
C GLY A 155 -18.85 11.97 6.63
N MET A 156 -19.31 10.91 5.99
CA MET A 156 -20.39 10.04 6.44
C MET A 156 -20.14 8.61 5.94
N ASN A 157 -20.78 7.64 6.57
CA ASN A 157 -20.65 6.24 6.20
C ASN A 157 -21.97 5.46 6.35
N SER A 158 -21.94 4.19 5.92
CA SER A 158 -23.08 3.27 5.96
C SER A 158 -23.56 2.90 7.37
N ALA A 159 -22.80 3.21 8.42
CA ALA A 159 -23.20 3.00 9.81
C ALA A 159 -23.91 4.24 10.42
N ASP A 160 -24.43 5.14 9.57
CA ASP A 160 -25.08 6.40 9.96
C ASP A 160 -24.17 7.35 10.78
N ALA A 161 -22.86 7.11 10.76
CA ALA A 161 -21.91 8.03 11.39
C ALA A 161 -21.56 9.17 10.44
N ALA A 162 -21.57 10.38 10.97
CA ALA A 162 -21.16 11.58 10.24
C ALA A 162 -20.27 12.46 11.11
N TYR A 163 -19.33 13.16 10.47
CA TYR A 163 -18.46 14.12 11.14
C TYR A 163 -18.19 15.34 10.26
N ALA A 164 -17.86 16.45 10.90
CA ALA A 164 -17.26 17.60 10.25
C ALA A 164 -16.25 18.22 11.20
N GLY A 165 -15.13 18.70 10.68
CA GLY A 165 -14.06 19.28 11.49
C GLY A 165 -13.14 20.17 10.70
N ILE A 166 -12.41 21.01 11.42
CA ILE A 166 -11.34 21.84 10.89
C ILE A 166 -10.06 21.41 11.58
N SER A 167 -8.99 21.20 10.81
CA SER A 167 -7.66 20.89 11.33
C SER A 167 -6.69 22.03 11.02
N PHE A 168 -5.75 22.25 11.91
CA PHE A 168 -4.65 23.20 11.77
C PHE A 168 -3.34 22.45 11.98
N SER A 169 -2.35 22.72 11.14
CA SER A 169 -0.98 22.22 11.31
C SER A 169 -0.06 23.41 11.63
N PHE A 170 0.75 23.29 12.70
CA PHE A 170 1.66 24.32 13.16
C PHE A 170 3.11 23.90 12.97
#